data_83561a527c9e42aa8aac164f6883bf5c
#
_entry.id   83561a527c9e42aa8aac164f6883bf5c
#
_cell.length_a   1.000
_cell.length_b   1.000
_cell.length_c   1.000
_cell.angle_alpha   90.00
_cell.angle_beta   90.00
_cell.angle_gamma   90.00
#
_symmetry.space_group_name_H-M   'P 1'
#
loop_
_entity.id
_entity.type
_entity.pdbx_description
1 polymer ?
#
loop_
_entity_poly.entity_id
_entity_poly.type
_entity_poly.pdbx_seq_one_letter_code
_entity_poly.pdbx_strand_id
1 'polypeptide(L)'
;NGKIIGWYQGHGEIGPRALGNRSILYSARGSKERINEIKQRENFRPFGASILNGFQEKYFHCDFESPYMLYVVQNKTRNFPAITHNDNSTRIHTVKSSQNAVFHTLLTEYVITTGVPMLLNTSLNINGKPIASTIAEAERLYNTTSIDALCVGNRLWIK
;
A
#
# COMPACT_ATOMS: atom_id res chain seq x y z
N ASN A 1 -6.79 2.26 -12.79
CA ASN A 1 -5.99 2.61 -13.98
C ASN A 1 -4.54 2.08 -13.94
N GLY A 2 -4.15 1.23 -12.97
CA GLY A 2 -2.82 0.62 -12.94
C GLY A 2 -1.64 1.58 -12.69
N LYS A 3 -1.90 2.77 -12.13
CA LYS A 3 -0.87 3.73 -11.74
C LYS A 3 -0.32 3.43 -10.36
N ILE A 4 0.99 3.64 -10.19
CA ILE A 4 1.70 3.51 -8.93
C ILE A 4 1.85 4.90 -8.31
N ILE A 5 1.42 5.05 -7.07
CA ILE A 5 1.36 6.34 -6.39
C ILE A 5 2.33 6.36 -5.21
N GLY A 6 3.23 7.34 -5.17
CA GLY A 6 3.88 7.76 -3.94
C GLY A 6 2.90 8.58 -3.10
N TRP A 7 2.70 8.17 -1.86
CA TRP A 7 1.72 8.77 -0.96
C TRP A 7 2.41 9.30 0.31
N TYR A 8 2.44 10.62 0.46
CA TYR A 8 3.09 11.32 1.56
C TYR A 8 2.09 12.23 2.27
N GLN A 9 1.63 11.82 3.47
CA GLN A 9 0.58 12.52 4.21
C GLN A 9 0.96 12.69 5.69
N GLY A 10 0.59 13.80 6.29
CA GLY A 10 0.71 14.05 7.72
C GLY A 10 2.08 13.69 8.32
N HIS A 11 2.08 13.13 9.52
CA HIS A 11 3.28 12.66 10.22
C HIS A 11 3.70 11.26 9.71
N GLY A 12 5.02 10.98 9.73
CA GLY A 12 5.53 9.65 9.41
C GLY A 12 5.14 8.62 10.46
N GLU A 13 5.05 7.35 10.04
CA GLU A 13 4.84 6.24 10.96
C GLU A 13 6.05 6.01 11.86
N ILE A 14 5.81 5.65 13.11
CA ILE A 14 6.83 5.15 14.03
C ILE A 14 6.86 3.63 13.90
N GLY A 15 7.94 3.09 13.32
CA GLY A 15 8.09 1.64 13.12
C GLY A 15 8.41 1.22 11.68
N PRO A 16 8.47 -0.10 11.43
CA PRO A 16 8.99 -0.62 10.15
C PRO A 16 7.91 -0.69 9.04
N ARG A 17 6.66 -0.31 9.31
CA ARG A 17 5.55 -0.44 8.37
C ARG A 17 5.00 0.90 7.93
N ALA A 18 4.72 1.05 6.64
CA ALA A 18 3.92 2.14 6.13
C ALA A 18 2.43 1.82 6.30
N LEU A 19 1.72 2.70 6.98
CA LEU A 19 0.31 2.53 7.35
C LEU A 19 -0.59 3.63 6.74
N GLY A 20 -0.18 4.17 5.60
CA GLY A 20 -0.94 5.17 4.86
C GLY A 20 -0.48 6.60 5.03
N ASN A 21 0.73 6.85 5.57
CA ASN A 21 1.33 8.18 5.62
C ASN A 21 2.59 8.28 4.74
N ARG A 22 3.43 7.25 4.70
CA ARG A 22 4.66 7.16 3.89
C ARG A 22 4.62 5.88 3.06
N SER A 23 3.74 5.85 2.06
CA SER A 23 3.38 4.64 1.33
C SER A 23 3.67 4.73 -0.17
N ILE A 24 3.97 3.60 -0.78
CA ILE A 24 3.77 3.36 -2.19
C ILE A 24 2.48 2.54 -2.30
N LEU A 25 1.51 3.07 -3.03
CA LEU A 25 0.19 2.48 -3.22
C LEU A 25 0.02 2.01 -4.66
N TYR A 26 -0.61 0.85 -4.82
CA TYR A 26 -0.88 0.27 -6.12
C TYR A 26 -2.13 -0.61 -6.09
N SER A 27 -2.70 -0.89 -7.26
CA SER A 27 -3.82 -1.81 -7.36
C SER A 27 -3.44 -3.21 -6.86
N ALA A 28 -4.26 -3.80 -5.99
CA ALA A 28 -4.08 -5.18 -5.55
C ALA A 28 -4.19 -6.20 -6.71
N ARG A 29 -4.87 -5.81 -7.82
CA ARG A 29 -4.97 -6.59 -9.07
C ARG A 29 -3.79 -6.39 -10.02
N GLY A 30 -2.83 -5.52 -9.66
CA GLY A 30 -1.68 -5.23 -10.49
C GLY A 30 -0.58 -6.29 -10.40
N SER A 31 0.59 -5.99 -11.00
CA SER A 31 1.77 -6.84 -11.01
C SER A 31 2.72 -6.44 -9.87
N LYS A 32 3.12 -7.39 -9.02
CA LYS A 32 4.10 -7.14 -7.96
C LYS A 32 5.51 -6.88 -8.50
N GLU A 33 5.82 -7.33 -9.70
CA GLU A 33 7.11 -7.14 -10.37
C GLU A 33 7.42 -5.66 -10.54
N ARG A 34 6.44 -4.85 -11.01
CA ARG A 34 6.60 -3.40 -11.14
C ARG A 34 6.97 -2.70 -9.83
N ILE A 35 6.39 -3.13 -8.72
CA ILE A 35 6.70 -2.55 -7.40
C ILE A 35 8.07 -3.03 -6.92
N ASN A 36 8.44 -4.30 -7.16
CA ASN A 36 9.75 -4.81 -6.79
C ASN A 36 10.87 -4.14 -7.61
N GLU A 37 10.64 -3.79 -8.87
CA GLU A 37 11.55 -2.98 -9.69
C GLU A 37 11.78 -1.59 -9.05
N ILE A 38 10.70 -0.87 -8.69
CA ILE A 38 10.81 0.41 -7.97
C ILE A 38 11.57 0.25 -6.66
N LYS A 39 11.30 -0.83 -5.93
CA LYS A 39 11.96 -1.14 -4.66
C LYS A 39 13.39 -1.64 -4.84
N GLN A 40 13.85 -1.90 -6.07
CA GLN A 40 15.19 -2.46 -6.39
C GLN A 40 15.49 -3.73 -5.57
N ARG A 41 14.57 -4.69 -5.64
CA ARG A 41 14.66 -5.95 -4.89
C ARG A 41 14.10 -7.12 -5.67
N GLU A 42 14.30 -8.32 -5.16
CA GLU A 42 13.94 -9.57 -5.80
C GLU A 42 12.42 -9.69 -6.05
N ASN A 43 12.03 -10.19 -7.22
CA ASN A 43 10.62 -10.27 -7.66
C ASN A 43 9.75 -11.20 -6.81
N PHE A 44 10.34 -12.14 -6.06
CA PHE A 44 9.58 -13.04 -5.20
C PHE A 44 9.10 -12.40 -3.89
N ARG A 45 9.68 -11.25 -3.50
CA ARG A 45 9.35 -10.62 -2.21
C ARG A 45 7.91 -10.15 -2.18
N PRO A 46 7.17 -10.51 -1.11
CA PRO A 46 5.76 -10.20 -0.98
C PRO A 46 5.52 -8.76 -0.52
N PHE A 47 4.26 -8.31 -0.76
CA PHE A 47 3.74 -7.04 -0.26
C PHE A 47 2.55 -7.27 0.66
N GLY A 48 2.19 -6.24 1.43
CA GLY A 48 0.98 -6.21 2.22
C GLY A 48 -0.16 -5.49 1.52
N ALA A 49 -1.37 -5.72 2.02
CA ALA A 49 -2.58 -5.01 1.62
C ALA A 49 -3.08 -4.10 2.73
N SER A 50 -3.47 -2.86 2.38
CA SER A 50 -4.34 -2.05 3.24
C SER A 50 -5.77 -2.17 2.74
N ILE A 51 -6.67 -2.58 3.63
CA ILE A 51 -8.09 -2.84 3.36
C ILE A 51 -8.96 -2.04 4.31
N LEU A 52 -10.10 -1.54 3.83
CA LEU A 52 -11.12 -0.94 4.69
C LEU A 52 -11.56 -1.94 5.77
N ASN A 53 -11.57 -1.50 7.03
CA ASN A 53 -12.02 -2.33 8.14
C ASN A 53 -13.48 -2.77 7.93
N GLY A 54 -13.76 -4.03 8.24
CA GLY A 54 -15.05 -4.68 8.00
C GLY A 54 -15.15 -5.43 6.66
N PHE A 55 -14.20 -5.21 5.72
CA PHE A 55 -14.17 -5.94 4.45
C PHE A 55 -13.22 -7.15 4.47
N GLN A 56 -12.36 -7.31 5.48
CA GLN A 56 -11.31 -8.34 5.50
C GLN A 56 -11.88 -9.76 5.42
N GLU A 57 -12.98 -10.06 6.12
CA GLU A 57 -13.59 -11.39 6.10
C GLU A 57 -14.08 -11.83 4.72
N LYS A 58 -14.47 -10.89 3.87
CA LYS A 58 -14.91 -11.20 2.50
C LYS A 58 -13.79 -11.78 1.63
N TYR A 59 -12.54 -11.34 1.86
CA TYR A 59 -11.40 -11.64 0.99
C TYR A 59 -10.37 -12.55 1.62
N PHE A 60 -10.31 -12.58 2.96
CA PHE A 60 -9.32 -13.30 3.74
C PHE A 60 -9.97 -14.16 4.82
N HIS A 61 -9.30 -15.21 5.25
CA HIS A 61 -9.63 -15.93 6.47
C HIS A 61 -9.15 -15.12 7.68
N CYS A 62 -9.91 -14.05 8.00
CA CYS A 62 -9.55 -13.08 9.02
C CYS A 62 -10.81 -12.41 9.59
N ASP A 63 -11.12 -12.68 10.83
CA ASP A 63 -12.24 -12.15 11.62
C ASP A 63 -11.81 -11.07 12.63
N PHE A 64 -10.55 -10.66 12.59
CA PHE A 64 -9.95 -9.68 13.51
C PHE A 64 -9.38 -8.46 12.78
N GLU A 65 -9.08 -7.41 13.54
CA GLU A 65 -8.44 -6.19 13.06
C GLU A 65 -6.91 -6.29 13.09
N SER A 66 -6.27 -5.75 12.06
CA SER A 66 -4.81 -5.69 11.92
C SER A 66 -4.36 -4.25 11.65
N PRO A 67 -4.40 -3.34 12.64
CA PRO A 67 -4.13 -1.92 12.42
C PRO A 67 -2.65 -1.59 12.15
N TYR A 68 -1.73 -2.52 12.40
CA TYR A 68 -0.28 -2.30 12.29
C TYR A 68 0.42 -3.18 11.24
N MET A 69 -0.35 -3.85 10.37
CA MET A 69 0.20 -4.71 9.30
C MET A 69 1.14 -5.81 9.84
N LEU A 70 0.78 -6.44 10.96
CA LEU A 70 1.60 -7.45 11.63
C LEU A 70 1.24 -8.88 11.23
N TYR A 71 -0.03 -9.12 10.88
CA TYR A 71 -0.55 -10.47 10.68
C TYR A 71 -0.58 -10.85 9.21
N VAL A 72 -0.23 -12.12 8.95
CA VAL A 72 -0.35 -12.78 7.65
C VAL A 72 -1.55 -13.74 7.74
N VAL A 73 -2.43 -13.67 6.77
CA VAL A 73 -3.69 -14.43 6.73
C VAL A 73 -3.85 -15.11 5.38
N GLN A 74 -4.61 -16.21 5.33
CA GLN A 74 -4.88 -16.95 4.10
C GLN A 74 -5.90 -16.20 3.22
N ASN A 75 -5.65 -16.17 1.91
CA ASN A 75 -6.56 -15.58 0.94
C ASN A 75 -7.73 -16.55 0.63
N LYS A 76 -8.94 -16.02 0.50
CA LYS A 76 -10.10 -16.75 -0.02
C LYS A 76 -10.12 -16.80 -1.56
N THR A 77 -9.28 -16.00 -2.22
CA THR A 77 -9.19 -15.89 -3.68
C THR A 77 -7.78 -15.53 -4.12
N ARG A 78 -7.43 -15.86 -5.36
CA ARG A 78 -6.16 -15.47 -6.01
C ARG A 78 -6.29 -14.26 -6.94
N ASN A 79 -7.41 -13.54 -6.90
CA ASN A 79 -7.71 -12.42 -7.81
C ASN A 79 -6.89 -11.15 -7.57
N PHE A 80 -5.96 -11.17 -6.59
CA PHE A 80 -5.15 -10.02 -6.17
C PHE A 80 -3.64 -10.36 -6.19
N PRO A 81 -3.05 -10.59 -7.38
CA PRO A 81 -1.70 -11.12 -7.50
C PRO A 81 -0.62 -10.20 -6.90
N ALA A 82 -0.85 -8.87 -6.89
CA ALA A 82 0.12 -7.93 -6.35
C ALA A 82 0.36 -8.08 -4.83
N ILE A 83 -0.61 -8.61 -4.09
CA ILE A 83 -0.55 -8.78 -2.63
C ILE A 83 -0.48 -10.25 -2.20
N THR A 84 -0.69 -11.19 -3.12
CA THR A 84 -0.70 -12.62 -2.82
C THR A 84 0.73 -13.17 -2.76
N HIS A 85 1.08 -13.79 -1.62
CA HIS A 85 2.33 -14.51 -1.44
C HIS A 85 2.27 -15.89 -2.12
N ASN A 86 3.41 -16.57 -2.23
CA ASN A 86 3.51 -17.87 -2.91
C ASN A 86 2.66 -18.97 -2.26
N ASP A 87 2.49 -18.90 -0.93
CA ASP A 87 1.67 -19.80 -0.12
C ASP A 87 0.18 -19.41 -0.08
N ASN A 88 -0.26 -18.53 -0.95
CA ASN A 88 -1.62 -17.96 -1.01
C ASN A 88 -2.01 -17.15 0.24
N SER A 89 -1.05 -16.60 0.95
CA SER A 89 -1.31 -15.69 2.08
C SER A 89 -1.13 -14.22 1.67
N THR A 90 -1.58 -13.32 2.56
CA THR A 90 -1.37 -11.85 2.45
C THR A 90 -1.14 -11.26 3.83
N ARG A 91 -0.19 -10.35 3.96
CA ARG A 91 -0.06 -9.53 5.18
C ARG A 91 -1.02 -8.36 5.10
N ILE A 92 -1.93 -8.23 6.08
CA ILE A 92 -3.03 -7.26 6.04
C ILE A 92 -2.84 -6.11 7.03
N HIS A 93 -3.37 -4.95 6.63
CA HIS A 93 -3.57 -3.74 7.42
C HIS A 93 -5.03 -3.33 7.28
N THR A 94 -5.80 -3.41 8.36
CA THR A 94 -7.19 -2.92 8.40
C THR A 94 -7.22 -1.43 8.74
N VAL A 95 -7.92 -0.64 7.94
CA VAL A 95 -7.93 0.83 8.04
C VAL A 95 -9.27 1.33 8.55
N LYS A 96 -9.25 2.01 9.70
CA LYS A 96 -10.40 2.73 10.27
C LYS A 96 -10.24 4.23 10.10
N SER A 97 -11.35 4.96 9.98
CA SER A 97 -11.35 6.42 9.93
C SER A 97 -10.78 7.06 11.21
N SER A 98 -11.01 6.43 12.37
CA SER A 98 -10.46 6.89 13.66
C SER A 98 -8.94 6.77 13.78
N GLN A 99 -8.28 5.95 12.95
CA GLN A 99 -6.83 5.74 12.95
C GLN A 99 -6.13 6.62 11.91
N ASN A 100 -6.69 6.67 10.68
CA ASN A 100 -6.18 7.48 9.59
C ASN A 100 -7.34 7.88 8.67
N ALA A 101 -7.96 9.02 8.95
CA ALA A 101 -9.13 9.49 8.23
C ALA A 101 -8.84 9.74 6.74
N VAL A 102 -7.68 10.31 6.41
CA VAL A 102 -7.30 10.62 5.02
C VAL A 102 -7.10 9.34 4.20
N PHE A 103 -6.41 8.36 4.77
CA PHE A 103 -6.18 7.08 4.08
C PHE A 103 -7.46 6.24 3.99
N HIS A 104 -8.31 6.29 5.02
CA HIS A 104 -9.64 5.68 4.99
C HIS A 104 -10.49 6.27 3.87
N THR A 105 -10.53 7.60 3.73
CA THR A 105 -11.25 8.29 2.66
C THR A 105 -10.73 7.86 1.28
N LEU A 106 -9.40 7.81 1.09
CA LEU A 106 -8.83 7.32 -0.16
C LEU A 106 -9.31 5.90 -0.52
N LEU A 107 -9.30 4.98 0.45
CA LEU A 107 -9.76 3.60 0.23
C LEU A 107 -11.28 3.54 -0.03
N THR A 108 -12.06 4.41 0.59
CA THR A 108 -13.51 4.53 0.37
C THR A 108 -13.79 4.99 -1.07
N GLU A 109 -13.14 6.03 -1.55
CA GLU A 109 -13.26 6.49 -2.94
C GLU A 109 -12.76 5.44 -3.93
N TYR A 110 -11.70 4.73 -3.57
CA TYR A 110 -11.18 3.66 -4.40
C TYR A 110 -12.17 2.49 -4.54
N VAL A 111 -12.84 2.07 -3.46
CA VAL A 111 -13.85 1.00 -3.55
C VAL A 111 -15.09 1.45 -4.33
N ILE A 112 -15.54 2.70 -4.18
CA ILE A 112 -16.67 3.25 -4.96
C ILE A 112 -16.34 3.17 -6.46
N THR A 113 -15.12 3.51 -6.85
CA THR A 113 -14.70 3.55 -8.25
C THR A 113 -14.41 2.17 -8.85
N THR A 114 -13.85 1.24 -8.07
CA THR A 114 -13.27 -0.03 -8.57
C THR A 114 -13.98 -1.28 -8.09
N GLY A 115 -14.81 -1.18 -7.07
CA GLY A 115 -15.42 -2.31 -6.36
C GLY A 115 -14.42 -3.09 -5.46
N VAL A 116 -13.17 -2.63 -5.31
CA VAL A 116 -12.11 -3.30 -4.53
C VAL A 116 -11.77 -2.48 -3.30
N PRO A 117 -12.02 -2.97 -2.06
CA PRO A 117 -11.82 -2.19 -0.83
C PRO A 117 -10.38 -2.19 -0.33
N MET A 118 -9.40 -2.47 -1.19
CA MET A 118 -8.00 -2.62 -0.77
C MET A 118 -7.01 -2.15 -1.84
N LEU A 119 -5.84 -1.75 -1.37
CA LEU A 119 -4.66 -1.42 -2.17
C LEU A 119 -3.46 -2.23 -1.67
N LEU A 120 -2.52 -2.58 -2.57
CA LEU A 120 -1.15 -2.88 -2.16
C LEU A 120 -0.59 -1.66 -1.45
N ASN A 121 -0.01 -1.87 -0.29
CA ASN A 121 0.67 -0.84 0.50
C ASN A 121 2.07 -1.31 0.90
N THR A 122 3.07 -0.53 0.54
CA THR A 122 4.46 -0.72 0.96
C THR A 122 5.10 0.62 1.30
N SER A 123 6.21 0.59 2.03
CA SER A 123 6.92 1.79 2.48
C SER A 123 7.46 2.64 1.32
N LEU A 124 7.42 3.97 1.48
CA LEU A 124 7.91 4.96 0.52
C LEU A 124 9.44 5.06 0.61
N ASN A 125 10.14 4.05 0.08
CA ASN A 125 11.59 3.95 -0.01
C ASN A 125 12.01 2.91 -1.05
N ILE A 126 13.28 2.89 -1.41
CA ILE A 126 13.94 1.77 -2.08
C ILE A 126 14.55 0.81 -1.05
N ASN A 127 14.92 -0.38 -1.50
CA ASN A 127 15.54 -1.39 -0.63
C ASN A 127 16.82 -0.86 0.03
N GLY A 128 17.03 -1.18 1.30
CA GLY A 128 18.22 -0.75 2.07
C GLY A 128 18.23 0.72 2.47
N LYS A 129 17.20 1.51 2.13
CA LYS A 129 17.08 2.91 2.56
C LYS A 129 15.94 3.06 3.57
N PRO A 130 16.04 4.02 4.51
CA PRO A 130 14.94 4.34 5.42
C PRO A 130 13.70 4.83 4.64
N ILE A 131 12.54 4.80 5.30
CA ILE A 131 11.30 5.38 4.78
C ILE A 131 11.50 6.89 4.64
N ALA A 132 11.00 7.48 3.54
CA ALA A 132 11.12 8.91 3.29
C ALA A 132 10.55 9.72 4.46
N SER A 133 11.40 10.45 5.17
CA SER A 133 11.03 11.29 6.31
C SER A 133 10.70 12.74 5.86
N THR A 134 11.29 13.17 4.76
CA THR A 134 11.12 14.52 4.21
C THR A 134 10.44 14.49 2.83
N ILE A 135 9.83 15.61 2.46
CA ILE A 135 9.25 15.80 1.10
C ILE A 135 10.32 15.67 0.03
N ALA A 136 11.52 16.22 0.26
CA ALA A 136 12.63 16.13 -0.69
C ALA A 136 13.07 14.68 -0.96
N GLU A 137 13.01 13.79 0.04
CA GLU A 137 13.27 12.36 -0.16
C GLU A 137 12.17 11.68 -0.96
N ALA A 138 10.90 12.04 -0.74
CA ALA A 138 9.77 11.54 -1.51
C ALA A 138 9.84 12.01 -2.98
N GLU A 139 10.16 13.28 -3.21
CA GLU A 139 10.37 13.85 -4.56
C GLU A 139 11.55 13.20 -5.28
N ARG A 140 12.67 12.96 -4.58
CA ARG A 140 13.81 12.24 -5.14
C ARG A 140 13.41 10.84 -5.58
N LEU A 141 12.69 10.11 -4.73
CA LEU A 141 12.20 8.77 -5.06
C LEU A 141 11.28 8.80 -6.28
N TYR A 142 10.34 9.73 -6.33
CA TYR A 142 9.46 9.94 -7.47
C TYR A 142 10.25 10.22 -8.75
N ASN A 143 11.20 11.14 -8.73
CA ASN A 143 11.98 11.54 -9.89
C ASN A 143 12.92 10.44 -10.43
N THR A 144 13.44 9.58 -9.53
CA THR A 144 14.44 8.55 -9.87
C THR A 144 13.88 7.15 -10.10
N THR A 145 12.56 6.95 -9.96
CA THR A 145 11.90 5.65 -10.13
C THR A 145 10.74 5.72 -11.11
N SER A 146 10.14 4.58 -11.43
CA SER A 146 8.95 4.46 -12.27
C SER A 146 7.61 4.67 -11.52
N ILE A 147 7.63 5.37 -10.38
CA ILE A 147 6.40 5.86 -9.72
C ILE A 147 5.70 6.83 -10.67
N ASP A 148 4.42 6.60 -10.96
CA ASP A 148 3.63 7.36 -11.93
C ASP A 148 3.16 8.72 -11.40
N ALA A 149 2.88 8.80 -10.10
CA ALA A 149 2.44 10.03 -9.45
C ALA A 149 2.92 10.12 -8.00
N LEU A 150 3.08 11.35 -7.50
CA LEU A 150 3.38 11.63 -6.11
C LEU A 150 2.31 12.55 -5.53
N CYS A 151 1.68 12.11 -4.44
CA CYS A 151 0.71 12.90 -3.68
C CYS A 151 1.34 13.33 -2.35
N VAL A 152 1.46 14.64 -2.13
CA VAL A 152 1.96 15.24 -0.87
C VAL A 152 0.91 16.20 -0.34
N GLY A 153 0.27 15.85 0.76
CA GLY A 153 -0.88 16.59 1.25
C GLY A 153 -1.95 16.69 0.16
N ASN A 154 -2.31 17.91 -0.24
CA ASN A 154 -3.30 18.19 -1.28
C ASN A 154 -2.69 18.43 -2.68
N ARG A 155 -1.38 18.21 -2.85
CA ARG A 155 -0.69 18.40 -4.13
C ARG A 155 -0.44 17.06 -4.80
N LEU A 156 -0.66 17.01 -6.11
CA LEU A 156 -0.44 15.83 -6.95
C LEU A 156 0.48 16.17 -8.12
N TRP A 157 1.57 15.44 -8.24
CA TRP A 157 2.46 15.46 -9.41
C TRP A 157 2.26 14.18 -10.21
N ILE A 158 2.14 14.28 -11.51
CA ILE A 158 1.93 13.15 -12.44
C ILE A 158 3.00 13.24 -13.52
N LYS A 159 3.62 12.07 -13.84
CA LYS A 159 4.49 11.91 -15.01
C LYS A 159 3.68 11.68 -16.28
#